data_cd7abbf9feef46c0a8ca8da37dace821
#
_entry.id   cd7abbf9feef46c0a8ca8da37dace821
#
_cell.length_a   1.000
_cell.length_b   1.000
_cell.length_c   1.000
_cell.angle_alpha   90.00
_cell.angle_beta   90.00
_cell.angle_gamma   90.00
#
_symmetry.space_group_name_H-M   'P 1'
#
loop_
_entity.id
_entity.type
_entity.pdbx_description
1 polymer ?
#
loop_
_entity_poly.entity_id
_entity_poly.type
_entity_poly.pdbx_seq_one_letter_code
_entity_poly.pdbx_strand_id
1 'polypeptide(L)'
;MAIPTGFLILVIIALLVSSFRILREYQRGVVFQLGRFWKVKGPGLVIIIPGIQQMVRVDLRTIVMDVPPQDVISRDNVSVKVNAVVYFRVIDPERAIIQVEDYYMATSQLAQTTLRSVLGKHELDEMLAERDKLNADIQKILDAATDAWGIKVATVEIKHVDIDPTMVRAIARQAEAERERRAKVIHAQGELQAAEKLVQAGQLISQSPQALQLRYLQTLTEIAGERSSTIIFPLPMDLISSFLDAVRRPQT
;
A
#
# COMPACT_ATOMS: atom_id res chain seq x y z
N MET A 1 -0.14 67.39 -36.04
CA MET A 1 -1.04 66.97 -34.96
C MET A 1 -0.23 66.80 -33.69
N ALA A 2 -0.34 67.75 -32.79
CA ALA A 2 0.36 67.70 -31.50
C ALA A 2 -0.44 66.75 -30.61
N ILE A 3 0.17 65.60 -30.22
CA ILE A 3 -0.39 64.70 -29.21
C ILE A 3 -0.53 65.53 -27.94
N PRO A 4 -1.70 65.69 -27.33
CA PRO A 4 -1.85 66.51 -26.15
C PRO A 4 -0.96 65.91 -25.04
N THR A 5 -0.13 66.78 -24.44
CA THR A 5 0.82 66.45 -23.35
C THR A 5 0.18 65.65 -22.23
N GLY A 6 -1.10 65.86 -21.95
CA GLY A 6 -1.88 65.09 -21.00
C GLY A 6 -2.05 63.57 -21.41
N PHE A 7 -2.18 63.28 -22.68
CA PHE A 7 -2.29 61.89 -23.15
C PHE A 7 -0.95 61.15 -22.99
N LEU A 8 0.17 61.78 -23.25
CA LEU A 8 1.50 61.23 -23.07
C LEU A 8 1.77 60.90 -21.58
N ILE A 9 1.40 61.82 -20.68
CA ILE A 9 1.54 61.61 -19.22
C ILE A 9 0.68 60.45 -18.76
N LEU A 10 -0.55 60.31 -19.24
CA LEU A 10 -1.46 59.25 -18.91
C LEU A 10 -0.90 57.87 -19.36
N VAL A 11 -0.33 57.78 -20.57
CA VAL A 11 0.31 56.57 -21.09
C VAL A 11 1.52 56.17 -20.24
N ILE A 12 2.35 57.16 -19.82
CA ILE A 12 3.51 56.88 -18.96
C ILE A 12 3.06 56.35 -17.59
N ILE A 13 2.05 56.96 -17.00
CA ILE A 13 1.49 56.49 -15.72
C ILE A 13 0.92 55.09 -15.86
N ALA A 14 0.17 54.78 -16.92
CA ALA A 14 -0.38 53.46 -17.17
C ALA A 14 0.74 52.41 -17.33
N LEU A 15 1.82 52.74 -18.04
CA LEU A 15 2.97 51.85 -18.18
C LEU A 15 3.68 51.64 -16.84
N LEU A 16 3.85 52.66 -16.02
CA LEU A 16 4.45 52.54 -14.70
C LEU A 16 3.61 51.65 -13.79
N VAL A 17 2.30 51.86 -13.74
CA VAL A 17 1.40 51.02 -12.94
C VAL A 17 1.42 49.54 -13.42
N SER A 18 1.44 49.32 -14.74
CA SER A 18 1.55 47.98 -15.33
C SER A 18 2.89 47.28 -15.08
N SER A 19 3.94 48.03 -14.77
CA SER A 19 5.30 47.57 -14.48
C SER A 19 5.39 46.84 -13.13
N PHE A 20 4.51 47.17 -12.17
CA PHE A 20 4.55 46.61 -10.83
C PHE A 20 3.79 45.28 -10.80
N ARG A 21 4.49 44.22 -10.39
CA ARG A 21 3.90 42.89 -10.17
C ARG A 21 4.24 42.42 -8.78
N ILE A 22 3.24 41.90 -8.07
CA ILE A 22 3.43 41.30 -6.75
C ILE A 22 3.42 39.78 -6.91
N LEU A 23 4.48 39.12 -6.42
CA LEU A 23 4.58 37.68 -6.32
C LEU A 23 4.36 37.26 -4.88
N ARG A 24 3.57 36.19 -4.70
CA ARG A 24 3.33 35.61 -3.40
C ARG A 24 4.55 34.78 -2.95
N GLU A 25 4.67 34.48 -1.65
CA GLU A 25 5.80 33.74 -1.07
C GLU A 25 6.08 32.43 -1.77
N TYR A 26 5.04 31.75 -2.16
CA TYR A 26 5.12 30.45 -2.84
C TYR A 26 5.25 30.54 -4.37
N GLN A 27 5.36 31.75 -4.92
CA GLN A 27 5.51 31.99 -6.37
C GLN A 27 6.92 32.45 -6.69
N ARG A 28 7.41 32.05 -7.85
CA ARG A 28 8.62 32.61 -8.47
C ARG A 28 8.29 33.12 -9.85
N GLY A 29 8.91 34.18 -10.23
CA GLY A 29 8.77 34.78 -11.56
C GLY A 29 9.98 34.49 -12.40
N VAL A 30 9.83 33.65 -13.45
CA VAL A 30 10.85 33.46 -14.47
C VAL A 30 10.72 34.61 -15.46
N VAL A 31 11.75 35.47 -15.54
CA VAL A 31 11.73 36.68 -16.37
C VAL A 31 12.57 36.49 -17.61
N PHE A 32 11.93 36.71 -18.76
CA PHE A 32 12.57 36.74 -20.07
C PHE A 32 12.70 38.19 -20.54
N GLN A 33 13.87 38.55 -21.06
CA GLN A 33 14.14 39.87 -21.65
C GLN A 33 14.41 39.70 -23.14
N LEU A 34 13.56 40.27 -23.96
CA LEU A 34 13.63 40.14 -25.43
C LEU A 34 13.75 38.68 -25.87
N GLY A 35 12.96 37.80 -25.22
CA GLY A 35 12.94 36.36 -25.53
C GLY A 35 14.08 35.52 -24.92
N ARG A 36 15.08 36.17 -24.29
CA ARG A 36 16.14 35.45 -23.58
C ARG A 36 15.87 35.36 -22.09
N PHE A 37 16.17 34.24 -21.47
CA PHE A 37 16.15 34.10 -20.02
C PHE A 37 17.09 35.15 -19.38
N TRP A 38 16.57 35.86 -18.40
CA TRP A 38 17.35 36.83 -17.65
C TRP A 38 17.63 36.41 -16.21
N LYS A 39 16.59 36.20 -15.42
CA LYS A 39 16.70 35.67 -14.06
C LYS A 39 15.36 35.26 -13.46
N VAL A 40 15.44 34.49 -12.39
CA VAL A 40 14.29 34.17 -11.53
C VAL A 40 14.15 35.25 -10.45
N LYS A 41 12.96 35.82 -10.35
CA LYS A 41 12.60 36.82 -9.29
C LYS A 41 11.93 36.09 -8.13
N GLY A 42 12.34 36.48 -6.91
CA GLY A 42 11.73 36.00 -5.67
C GLY A 42 10.36 36.63 -5.37
N PRO A 43 9.78 36.31 -4.19
CA PRO A 43 8.51 36.87 -3.75
C PRO A 43 8.65 38.37 -3.42
N GLY A 44 7.51 39.06 -3.38
CA GLY A 44 7.42 40.50 -3.09
C GLY A 44 7.18 41.34 -4.34
N LEU A 45 7.55 42.59 -4.27
CA LEU A 45 7.35 43.56 -5.35
C LEU A 45 8.43 43.36 -6.43
N VAL A 46 7.98 43.06 -7.63
CA VAL A 46 8.84 42.88 -8.82
C VAL A 46 8.48 43.91 -9.85
N ILE A 47 9.50 44.58 -10.37
CA ILE A 47 9.36 45.55 -11.45
C ILE A 47 9.72 44.89 -12.76
N ILE A 48 8.81 44.96 -13.75
CA ILE A 48 8.92 44.39 -15.07
C ILE A 48 8.63 45.47 -16.08
N ILE A 49 9.47 45.62 -17.10
CA ILE A 49 9.29 46.59 -18.18
C ILE A 49 8.33 46.00 -19.22
N PRO A 50 7.07 46.48 -19.32
CA PRO A 50 6.11 45.95 -20.30
C PRO A 50 6.65 46.15 -21.71
N GLY A 51 6.46 45.13 -22.58
CA GLY A 51 6.93 45.14 -23.96
C GLY A 51 8.36 44.61 -24.16
N ILE A 52 9.27 44.76 -23.17
CA ILE A 52 10.64 44.27 -23.23
C ILE A 52 10.81 42.98 -22.41
N GLN A 53 10.15 42.91 -21.27
CA GLN A 53 10.24 41.81 -20.34
C GLN A 53 8.91 41.06 -20.22
N GLN A 54 9.00 39.73 -20.24
CA GLN A 54 7.88 38.81 -19.99
C GLN A 54 8.18 38.01 -18.77
N MET A 55 7.16 37.77 -17.93
CA MET A 55 7.30 36.97 -16.71
C MET A 55 6.29 35.83 -16.72
N VAL A 56 6.80 34.60 -16.53
CA VAL A 56 6.02 33.43 -16.26
C VAL A 56 6.06 33.12 -14.77
N ARG A 57 4.88 32.94 -14.16
CA ARG A 57 4.76 32.61 -12.74
C ARG A 57 4.76 31.11 -12.56
N VAL A 58 5.57 30.62 -11.63
CA VAL A 58 5.67 29.23 -11.25
C VAL A 58 5.33 29.10 -9.77
N ASP A 59 4.47 28.15 -9.43
CA ASP A 59 4.11 27.82 -8.06
C ASP A 59 5.07 26.74 -7.54
N LEU A 60 5.60 26.94 -6.32
CA LEU A 60 6.55 26.00 -5.69
C LEU A 60 5.89 25.01 -4.74
N ARG A 61 4.59 25.13 -4.52
CA ARG A 61 3.85 24.21 -3.65
C ARG A 61 3.77 22.84 -4.28
N THR A 62 3.57 21.83 -3.44
CA THR A 62 3.30 20.48 -3.90
C THR A 62 1.97 20.44 -4.66
N ILE A 63 2.03 19.94 -5.86
CA ILE A 63 0.90 19.71 -6.74
C ILE A 63 0.55 18.22 -6.66
N VAL A 64 -0.75 17.95 -6.55
CA VAL A 64 -1.30 16.60 -6.60
C VAL A 64 -1.82 16.37 -8.01
N MET A 65 -1.30 15.34 -8.65
CA MET A 65 -1.66 14.97 -10.02
C MET A 65 -2.23 13.57 -10.06
N ASP A 66 -3.45 13.46 -10.51
CA ASP A 66 -4.07 12.16 -10.80
C ASP A 66 -3.54 11.61 -12.13
N VAL A 67 -3.01 10.39 -12.08
CA VAL A 67 -2.63 9.64 -13.28
C VAL A 67 -3.84 8.80 -13.71
N PRO A 68 -4.33 8.97 -14.94
CA PRO A 68 -5.49 8.25 -15.42
C PRO A 68 -5.24 6.73 -15.44
N PRO A 69 -6.31 5.91 -15.36
CA PRO A 69 -6.19 4.46 -15.37
C PRO A 69 -5.41 3.96 -16.59
N GLN A 70 -4.43 3.09 -16.34
CA GLN A 70 -3.61 2.45 -17.37
C GLN A 70 -3.91 0.96 -17.39
N ASP A 71 -4.18 0.43 -18.59
CA ASP A 71 -4.25 -1.01 -18.82
C ASP A 71 -2.82 -1.57 -18.88
N VAL A 72 -2.52 -2.49 -17.99
CA VAL A 72 -1.20 -3.12 -17.86
C VAL A 72 -1.38 -4.63 -17.83
N ILE A 73 -0.46 -5.34 -18.47
CA ILE A 73 -0.37 -6.80 -18.36
C ILE A 73 0.78 -7.08 -17.39
N SER A 74 0.49 -7.77 -16.29
CA SER A 74 1.48 -8.18 -15.28
C SER A 74 2.41 -9.27 -15.83
N ARG A 75 3.48 -9.57 -15.09
CA ARG A 75 4.44 -10.63 -15.47
C ARG A 75 3.80 -12.02 -15.59
N ASP A 76 2.79 -12.29 -14.77
CA ASP A 76 1.98 -13.51 -14.77
C ASP A 76 0.81 -13.49 -15.79
N ASN A 77 0.89 -12.57 -16.76
CA ASN A 77 -0.04 -12.44 -17.88
C ASN A 77 -1.51 -12.12 -17.50
N VAL A 78 -1.69 -11.40 -16.39
CA VAL A 78 -2.99 -10.90 -15.97
C VAL A 78 -3.16 -9.45 -16.40
N SER A 79 -4.29 -9.13 -17.05
CA SER A 79 -4.63 -7.75 -17.40
C SER A 79 -5.25 -7.05 -16.20
N VAL A 80 -4.67 -5.89 -15.83
CA VAL A 80 -5.11 -5.06 -14.71
C VAL A 80 -5.24 -3.60 -15.16
N LYS A 81 -6.17 -2.86 -14.54
CA LYS A 81 -6.25 -1.40 -14.67
C LYS A 81 -5.72 -0.77 -13.40
N VAL A 82 -4.71 0.06 -13.55
CA VAL A 82 -4.07 0.71 -12.40
C VAL A 82 -4.09 2.21 -12.57
N ASN A 83 -4.49 2.92 -11.53
CA ASN A 83 -4.41 4.37 -11.41
C ASN A 83 -3.54 4.75 -10.21
N ALA A 84 -2.94 5.93 -10.29
CA ALA A 84 -2.03 6.42 -9.27
C ALA A 84 -2.19 7.92 -9.05
N VAL A 85 -1.62 8.41 -7.97
CA VAL A 85 -1.46 9.82 -7.67
C VAL A 85 0.02 10.12 -7.53
N VAL A 86 0.45 11.22 -8.13
CA VAL A 86 1.81 11.72 -8.04
C VAL A 86 1.81 13.06 -7.31
N TYR A 87 2.58 13.16 -6.25
CA TYR A 87 2.84 14.37 -5.52
C TYR A 87 4.19 14.92 -5.97
N PHE A 88 4.20 16.07 -6.61
CA PHE A 88 5.43 16.68 -7.08
C PHE A 88 5.43 18.20 -6.82
N ARG A 89 6.60 18.79 -6.84
CA ARG A 89 6.79 20.25 -6.73
C ARG A 89 7.93 20.71 -7.62
N VAL A 90 7.86 21.95 -8.06
CA VAL A 90 8.94 22.57 -8.79
C VAL A 90 10.01 23.06 -7.80
N ILE A 91 11.26 22.63 -7.98
CA ILE A 91 12.42 23.10 -7.22
C ILE A 91 13.15 24.19 -7.98
N ASP A 92 13.35 23.95 -9.28
CA ASP A 92 14.04 24.92 -10.16
C ASP A 92 13.04 25.45 -11.21
N PRO A 93 12.49 26.67 -10.97
CA PRO A 93 11.52 27.28 -11.88
C PRO A 93 12.09 27.60 -13.26
N GLU A 94 13.41 27.85 -13.35
CA GLU A 94 14.08 28.11 -14.61
C GLU A 94 14.02 26.90 -15.51
N ARG A 95 14.48 25.74 -15.00
CA ARG A 95 14.47 24.49 -15.77
C ARG A 95 13.06 24.06 -16.12
N ALA A 96 12.10 24.23 -15.21
CA ALA A 96 10.72 23.83 -15.44
C ALA A 96 10.05 24.56 -16.60
N ILE A 97 10.51 25.78 -16.93
CA ILE A 97 9.93 26.60 -18.02
C ILE A 97 10.78 26.54 -19.30
N ILE A 98 12.10 26.33 -19.17
CA ILE A 98 12.98 26.36 -20.34
C ILE A 98 13.15 24.97 -20.96
N GLN A 99 13.23 23.92 -20.13
CA GLN A 99 13.51 22.57 -20.60
C GLN A 99 12.28 21.83 -21.12
N VAL A 100 11.09 22.24 -20.68
CA VAL A 100 9.86 21.56 -21.05
C VAL A 100 8.76 22.61 -21.28
N GLU A 101 7.91 22.41 -22.28
CA GLU A 101 6.84 23.33 -22.65
C GLU A 101 5.74 23.35 -21.56
N ASP A 102 5.27 22.17 -21.17
CA ASP A 102 4.31 21.96 -20.11
C ASP A 102 4.80 20.85 -19.19
N TYR A 103 5.36 21.26 -18.06
CA TYR A 103 5.90 20.34 -17.07
C TYR A 103 4.84 19.46 -16.42
N TYR A 104 3.58 19.94 -16.34
CA TYR A 104 2.48 19.16 -15.78
C TYR A 104 2.10 18.01 -16.71
N MET A 105 1.88 18.31 -18.00
CA MET A 105 1.55 17.30 -19.01
C MET A 105 2.69 16.31 -19.22
N ALA A 106 3.93 16.80 -19.29
CA ALA A 106 5.11 15.96 -19.45
C ALA A 106 5.29 14.98 -18.28
N THR A 107 5.13 15.47 -17.04
CA THR A 107 5.20 14.62 -15.84
C THR A 107 4.05 13.59 -15.84
N SER A 108 2.85 13.98 -16.27
CA SER A 108 1.71 13.06 -16.38
C SER A 108 1.98 11.92 -17.36
N GLN A 109 2.47 12.22 -18.55
CA GLN A 109 2.78 11.20 -19.55
C GLN A 109 3.94 10.30 -19.12
N LEU A 110 4.96 10.88 -18.50
CA LEU A 110 6.08 10.12 -17.95
C LEU A 110 5.58 9.18 -16.83
N ALA A 111 4.70 9.62 -15.94
CA ALA A 111 4.12 8.81 -14.91
C ALA A 111 3.32 7.63 -15.48
N GLN A 112 2.49 7.86 -16.51
CA GLN A 112 1.72 6.80 -17.18
C GLN A 112 2.63 5.73 -17.79
N THR A 113 3.69 6.14 -18.49
CA THR A 113 4.63 5.20 -19.14
C THR A 113 5.47 4.46 -18.12
N THR A 114 5.88 5.13 -17.04
CA THR A 114 6.64 4.51 -15.95
C THR A 114 5.80 3.51 -15.18
N LEU A 115 4.56 3.86 -14.83
CA LEU A 115 3.60 2.95 -14.22
C LEU A 115 3.48 1.66 -15.04
N ARG A 116 3.21 1.78 -16.35
CA ARG A 116 3.08 0.62 -17.23
C ARG A 116 4.36 -0.21 -17.27
N SER A 117 5.52 0.42 -17.34
CA SER A 117 6.81 -0.26 -17.41
C SER A 117 7.18 -0.97 -16.11
N VAL A 118 6.93 -0.36 -14.96
CA VAL A 118 7.26 -0.95 -13.66
C VAL A 118 6.28 -2.09 -13.35
N LEU A 119 4.98 -1.83 -13.44
CA LEU A 119 3.96 -2.83 -13.11
C LEU A 119 4.03 -4.05 -14.05
N GLY A 120 4.34 -3.87 -15.32
CA GLY A 120 4.52 -4.99 -16.26
C GLY A 120 5.69 -5.93 -15.93
N LYS A 121 6.58 -5.57 -15.00
CA LYS A 121 7.69 -6.41 -14.53
C LYS A 121 7.36 -7.20 -13.26
N HIS A 122 6.26 -6.89 -12.60
CA HIS A 122 5.83 -7.49 -11.33
C HIS A 122 4.65 -8.43 -11.51
N GLU A 123 4.52 -9.38 -10.60
CA GLU A 123 3.36 -10.27 -10.53
C GLU A 123 2.18 -9.56 -9.84
N LEU A 124 0.98 -10.07 -10.09
CA LEU A 124 -0.23 -9.50 -9.50
C LEU A 124 -0.19 -9.52 -7.97
N ASP A 125 0.30 -10.62 -7.38
CA ASP A 125 0.42 -10.75 -5.92
C ASP A 125 1.36 -9.69 -5.34
N GLU A 126 2.47 -9.36 -6.01
CA GLU A 126 3.39 -8.28 -5.60
C GLU A 126 2.68 -6.91 -5.66
N MET A 127 1.87 -6.66 -6.70
CA MET A 127 1.11 -5.41 -6.84
C MET A 127 0.05 -5.23 -5.75
N LEU A 128 -0.46 -6.30 -5.19
CA LEU A 128 -1.46 -6.26 -4.12
C LEU A 128 -0.84 -6.23 -2.72
N ALA A 129 0.25 -6.98 -2.50
CA ALA A 129 0.86 -7.19 -1.19
C ALA A 129 2.02 -6.20 -0.90
N GLU A 130 2.83 -5.82 -1.91
CA GLU A 130 4.05 -5.02 -1.74
C GLU A 130 3.92 -3.61 -2.36
N ARG A 131 2.78 -2.96 -2.18
CA ARG A 131 2.50 -1.63 -2.77
C ARG A 131 3.54 -0.58 -2.42
N ASP A 132 4.03 -0.57 -1.18
CA ASP A 132 4.99 0.42 -0.71
C ASP A 132 6.32 0.34 -1.47
N LYS A 133 6.77 -0.87 -1.78
CA LYS A 133 7.97 -1.11 -2.57
C LYS A 133 7.79 -0.60 -4.01
N LEU A 134 6.65 -0.94 -4.62
CA LEU A 134 6.31 -0.47 -5.97
C LEU A 134 6.21 1.05 -6.03
N ASN A 135 5.56 1.68 -5.05
CA ASN A 135 5.46 3.12 -4.94
C ASN A 135 6.85 3.77 -4.87
N ALA A 136 7.77 3.20 -4.08
CA ALA A 136 9.14 3.69 -3.95
C ALA A 136 9.95 3.52 -5.25
N ASP A 137 9.81 2.40 -5.95
CA ASP A 137 10.49 2.15 -7.21
C ASP A 137 10.00 3.10 -8.32
N ILE A 138 8.67 3.30 -8.42
CA ILE A 138 8.08 4.24 -9.36
C ILE A 138 8.53 5.67 -9.03
N GLN A 139 8.48 6.07 -7.77
CA GLN A 139 8.91 7.38 -7.30
C GLN A 139 10.38 7.63 -7.68
N LYS A 140 11.27 6.69 -7.43
CA LYS A 140 12.71 6.80 -7.73
C LYS A 140 12.97 6.98 -9.23
N ILE A 141 12.28 6.24 -10.09
CA ILE A 141 12.43 6.35 -11.55
C ILE A 141 11.90 7.69 -12.03
N LEU A 142 10.71 8.10 -11.55
CA LEU A 142 10.12 9.38 -11.92
C LEU A 142 10.97 10.56 -11.45
N ASP A 143 11.44 10.54 -10.22
CA ASP A 143 12.28 11.60 -9.65
C ASP A 143 13.58 11.77 -10.44
N ALA A 144 14.24 10.67 -10.78
CA ALA A 144 15.45 10.70 -11.61
C ALA A 144 15.20 11.27 -13.03
N ALA A 145 14.06 10.94 -13.63
CA ALA A 145 13.71 11.42 -14.96
C ALA A 145 13.28 12.90 -14.99
N THR A 146 12.61 13.38 -13.92
CA THR A 146 12.11 14.76 -13.81
C THR A 146 13.12 15.74 -13.24
N ASP A 147 14.26 15.28 -12.71
CA ASP A 147 15.32 16.14 -12.18
C ASP A 147 15.90 17.08 -13.25
N ALA A 148 16.01 16.61 -14.50
CA ALA A 148 16.42 17.44 -15.62
C ALA A 148 15.51 18.67 -15.84
N TRP A 149 14.24 18.57 -15.50
CA TRP A 149 13.24 19.61 -15.60
C TRP A 149 13.14 20.47 -14.32
N GLY A 150 13.95 20.19 -13.30
CA GLY A 150 13.90 20.89 -12.03
C GLY A 150 12.65 20.59 -11.20
N ILE A 151 12.06 19.40 -11.37
CA ILE A 151 10.88 18.92 -10.67
C ILE A 151 11.30 17.82 -9.70
N LYS A 152 10.78 17.88 -8.49
CA LYS A 152 10.95 16.86 -7.46
C LYS A 152 9.67 16.08 -7.25
N VAL A 153 9.73 14.79 -7.47
CA VAL A 153 8.65 13.87 -7.12
C VAL A 153 8.79 13.48 -5.65
N ALA A 154 7.85 13.94 -4.84
CA ALA A 154 7.86 13.70 -3.40
C ALA A 154 7.39 12.28 -3.08
N THR A 155 6.23 11.89 -3.63
CA THR A 155 5.61 10.58 -3.37
C THR A 155 4.80 10.16 -4.59
N VAL A 156 4.72 8.86 -4.81
CA VAL A 156 3.81 8.23 -5.76
C VAL A 156 2.99 7.20 -5.01
N GLU A 157 1.68 7.19 -5.23
CA GLU A 157 0.78 6.25 -4.57
C GLU A 157 -0.15 5.59 -5.59
N ILE A 158 -0.16 4.27 -5.61
CA ILE A 158 -1.12 3.49 -6.39
C ILE A 158 -2.46 3.52 -5.66
N LYS A 159 -3.51 4.07 -6.32
CA LYS A 159 -4.86 4.17 -5.75
C LYS A 159 -5.58 2.83 -5.77
N HIS A 160 -5.83 2.33 -6.98
CA HIS A 160 -6.61 1.11 -7.22
C HIS A 160 -5.90 0.24 -8.23
N VAL A 161 -6.06 -1.06 -8.04
CA VAL A 161 -5.69 -2.10 -9.00
C VAL A 161 -6.98 -2.85 -9.30
N ASP A 162 -7.59 -2.55 -10.44
CA ASP A 162 -8.82 -3.18 -10.88
C ASP A 162 -8.49 -4.41 -11.72
N ILE A 163 -9.06 -5.55 -11.33
CA ILE A 163 -8.84 -6.85 -11.94
C ILE A 163 -10.15 -7.31 -12.56
N ASP A 164 -10.07 -8.05 -13.66
CA ASP A 164 -11.25 -8.65 -14.28
C ASP A 164 -12.04 -9.51 -13.28
N PRO A 165 -13.39 -9.39 -13.20
CA PRO A 165 -14.20 -10.14 -12.24
C PRO A 165 -14.07 -11.67 -12.38
N THR A 166 -13.72 -12.18 -13.55
CA THR A 166 -13.49 -13.62 -13.75
C THR A 166 -12.22 -14.08 -13.08
N MET A 167 -11.17 -13.26 -13.13
CA MET A 167 -9.90 -13.51 -12.46
C MET A 167 -10.02 -13.38 -10.94
N VAL A 168 -10.76 -12.37 -10.45
CA VAL A 168 -11.04 -12.23 -9.01
C VAL A 168 -11.67 -13.51 -8.45
N ARG A 169 -12.63 -14.11 -9.18
CA ARG A 169 -13.25 -15.40 -8.79
C ARG A 169 -12.26 -16.58 -8.84
N ALA A 170 -11.32 -16.58 -9.78
CA ALA A 170 -10.30 -17.62 -9.87
C ALA A 170 -9.32 -17.54 -8.69
N ILE A 171 -8.83 -16.34 -8.37
CA ILE A 171 -7.95 -16.07 -7.24
C ILE A 171 -8.65 -16.42 -5.91
N ALA A 172 -9.93 -16.05 -5.76
CA ALA A 172 -10.70 -16.38 -4.56
C ALA A 172 -10.77 -17.91 -4.34
N ARG A 173 -11.05 -18.70 -5.39
CA ARG A 173 -11.06 -20.17 -5.32
C ARG A 173 -9.69 -20.75 -4.97
N GLN A 174 -8.63 -20.21 -5.56
CA GLN A 174 -7.26 -20.63 -5.25
C GLN A 174 -6.90 -20.33 -3.80
N ALA A 175 -7.24 -19.11 -3.31
CA ALA A 175 -7.00 -18.72 -1.92
C ALA A 175 -7.80 -19.59 -0.93
N GLU A 176 -9.05 -19.94 -1.27
CA GLU A 176 -9.88 -20.84 -0.47
C GLU A 176 -9.27 -22.25 -0.39
N ALA A 177 -8.87 -22.81 -1.52
CA ALA A 177 -8.20 -24.13 -1.57
C ALA A 177 -6.90 -24.14 -0.76
N GLU A 178 -6.09 -23.07 -0.84
CA GLU A 178 -4.85 -22.95 -0.06
C GLU A 178 -5.12 -22.81 1.43
N ARG A 179 -6.15 -22.06 1.83
CA ARG A 179 -6.59 -21.98 3.23
C ARG A 179 -7.07 -23.33 3.76
N GLU A 180 -7.84 -24.06 2.96
CA GLU A 180 -8.30 -25.39 3.32
C GLU A 180 -7.13 -26.37 3.47
N ARG A 181 -6.17 -26.32 2.55
CA ARG A 181 -4.93 -27.13 2.63
C ARG A 181 -4.16 -26.81 3.92
N ARG A 182 -3.95 -25.53 4.23
CA ARG A 182 -3.26 -25.11 5.47
C ARG A 182 -4.04 -25.52 6.72
N ALA A 183 -5.35 -25.39 6.73
CA ALA A 183 -6.19 -25.80 7.85
C ALA A 183 -6.05 -27.32 8.10
N LYS A 184 -6.07 -28.15 7.04
CA LYS A 184 -5.85 -29.60 7.16
C LYS A 184 -4.47 -29.94 7.72
N VAL A 185 -3.41 -29.26 7.28
CA VAL A 185 -2.05 -29.47 7.79
C VAL A 185 -1.96 -29.08 9.26
N ILE A 186 -2.50 -27.91 9.63
CA ILE A 186 -2.51 -27.44 11.03
C ILE A 186 -3.29 -28.41 11.92
N HIS A 187 -4.46 -28.89 11.45
CA HIS A 187 -5.27 -29.86 12.18
C HIS A 187 -4.51 -31.16 12.41
N ALA A 188 -3.91 -31.74 11.35
CA ALA A 188 -3.12 -32.96 11.46
C ALA A 188 -1.90 -32.80 12.40
N GLN A 189 -1.21 -31.66 12.34
CA GLN A 189 -0.12 -31.34 13.26
C GLN A 189 -0.62 -31.21 14.71
N GLY A 190 -1.79 -30.57 14.90
CA GLY A 190 -2.43 -30.48 16.21
C GLY A 190 -2.81 -31.84 16.79
N GLU A 191 -3.38 -32.72 15.96
CA GLU A 191 -3.69 -34.11 16.36
C GLU A 191 -2.44 -34.91 16.74
N LEU A 192 -1.37 -34.78 15.96
CA LEU A 192 -0.09 -35.45 16.26
C LEU A 192 0.47 -34.97 17.60
N GLN A 193 0.53 -33.64 17.82
CA GLN A 193 1.01 -33.07 19.08
C GLN A 193 0.11 -33.46 20.26
N ALA A 194 -1.19 -33.49 20.07
CA ALA A 194 -2.13 -33.93 21.10
C ALA A 194 -1.91 -35.42 21.43
N ALA A 195 -1.77 -36.29 20.41
CA ALA A 195 -1.50 -37.69 20.59
C ALA A 195 -0.19 -37.93 21.35
N GLU A 196 0.89 -37.23 20.99
CA GLU A 196 2.17 -37.31 21.69
C GLU A 196 2.03 -36.90 23.17
N LYS A 197 1.29 -35.83 23.46
CA LYS A 197 1.04 -35.35 24.82
C LYS A 197 0.19 -36.33 25.62
N LEU A 198 -0.81 -36.93 24.97
CA LEU A 198 -1.65 -37.97 25.61
C LEU A 198 -0.84 -39.24 25.94
N VAL A 199 0.05 -39.68 25.03
CA VAL A 199 0.95 -40.78 25.31
C VAL A 199 1.88 -40.50 26.47
N GLN A 200 2.51 -39.30 26.49
CA GLN A 200 3.36 -38.85 27.60
C GLN A 200 2.57 -38.82 28.93
N ALA A 201 1.37 -38.25 28.92
CA ALA A 201 0.49 -38.20 30.10
C ALA A 201 0.11 -39.60 30.56
N GLY A 202 -0.25 -40.51 29.63
CA GLY A 202 -0.56 -41.91 29.93
C GLY A 202 0.61 -42.65 30.55
N GLN A 203 1.82 -42.44 30.03
CA GLN A 203 3.06 -43.02 30.61
C GLN A 203 3.31 -42.56 32.03
N LEU A 204 3.14 -41.24 32.31
CA LEU A 204 3.32 -40.70 33.67
C LEU A 204 2.27 -41.25 34.64
N ILE A 205 0.98 -41.32 34.21
CA ILE A 205 -0.10 -41.86 35.04
C ILE A 205 0.07 -43.35 35.30
N SER A 206 0.57 -44.13 34.34
CA SER A 206 0.77 -45.56 34.49
C SER A 206 1.84 -45.92 35.52
N GLN A 207 2.77 -45.02 35.88
CA GLN A 207 3.76 -45.21 36.89
C GLN A 207 3.18 -45.24 38.33
N SER A 208 1.94 -44.76 38.52
CA SER A 208 1.29 -44.73 39.82
C SER A 208 -0.17 -45.22 39.69
N PRO A 209 -0.49 -46.43 40.23
CA PRO A 209 -1.84 -47.00 40.19
C PRO A 209 -2.88 -46.09 40.85
N GLN A 210 -2.50 -45.34 41.88
CA GLN A 210 -3.41 -44.40 42.55
C GLN A 210 -3.77 -43.21 41.69
N ALA A 211 -2.84 -42.73 40.80
CA ALA A 211 -3.08 -41.63 39.87
C ALA A 211 -4.13 -42.03 38.81
N LEU A 212 -4.11 -43.26 38.36
CA LEU A 212 -5.11 -43.79 37.43
C LEU A 212 -6.54 -43.76 38.03
N GLN A 213 -6.65 -44.19 39.27
CA GLN A 213 -7.94 -44.16 39.99
C GLN A 213 -8.49 -42.75 40.19
N LEU A 214 -7.60 -41.82 40.58
CA LEU A 214 -7.97 -40.38 40.71
C LEU A 214 -8.39 -39.79 39.38
N ARG A 215 -7.68 -40.08 38.29
CA ARG A 215 -8.05 -39.59 36.94
C ARG A 215 -9.40 -40.15 36.50
N TYR A 216 -9.66 -41.39 36.78
CA TYR A 216 -10.93 -42.06 36.51
C TYR A 216 -12.12 -41.38 37.26
N LEU A 217 -11.94 -41.08 38.55
CA LEU A 217 -12.92 -40.35 39.35
C LEU A 217 -13.15 -38.92 38.86
N GLN A 218 -12.06 -38.24 38.45
CA GLN A 218 -12.15 -36.90 37.87
C GLN A 218 -12.92 -36.89 36.54
N THR A 219 -12.64 -37.83 35.65
CA THR A 219 -13.38 -37.96 34.38
C THR A 219 -14.89 -38.26 34.61
N LEU A 220 -15.17 -39.08 35.62
CA LEU A 220 -16.57 -39.34 36.06
C LEU A 220 -17.27 -38.06 36.50
N THR A 221 -16.59 -37.22 37.25
CA THR A 221 -17.13 -35.95 37.73
C THR A 221 -17.38 -34.97 36.57
N GLU A 222 -16.46 -34.97 35.58
CA GLU A 222 -16.62 -34.14 34.37
C GLU A 222 -17.81 -34.59 33.50
N ILE A 223 -18.02 -35.91 33.35
CA ILE A 223 -19.16 -36.48 32.59
C ILE A 223 -20.47 -36.33 33.34
N ALA A 224 -20.44 -36.42 34.66
CA ALA A 224 -21.62 -36.29 35.53
C ALA A 224 -22.09 -34.85 35.76
N GLY A 225 -21.63 -33.87 34.95
CA GLY A 225 -22.04 -32.44 35.06
C GLY A 225 -23.57 -32.24 35.02
N GLU A 226 -24.02 -31.14 35.56
CA GLU A 226 -25.36 -30.76 36.03
C GLU A 226 -26.56 -31.00 35.08
N ARG A 227 -26.41 -31.56 33.89
CA ARG A 227 -27.49 -31.75 32.91
C ARG A 227 -27.64 -33.15 32.30
N SER A 228 -26.91 -34.14 32.80
CA SER A 228 -26.99 -35.50 32.23
C SER A 228 -27.92 -36.39 33.03
N SER A 229 -29.09 -36.68 32.49
CA SER A 229 -30.07 -37.61 33.11
C SER A 229 -29.76 -39.10 32.91
N THR A 230 -28.77 -39.42 32.04
CA THR A 230 -28.38 -40.79 31.77
C THR A 230 -26.88 -40.85 31.53
N ILE A 231 -26.13 -41.58 32.34
CA ILE A 231 -24.69 -41.84 32.18
C ILE A 231 -24.53 -43.28 31.68
N ILE A 232 -24.03 -43.45 30.45
CA ILE A 232 -23.61 -44.74 29.93
C ILE A 232 -22.16 -44.94 30.34
N PHE A 233 -21.90 -45.92 31.21
CA PHE A 233 -20.62 -46.15 31.80
C PHE A 233 -19.95 -47.38 31.14
N PRO A 234 -18.89 -47.23 30.33
CA PRO A 234 -18.10 -48.35 29.83
C PRO A 234 -17.23 -48.89 30.99
N LEU A 235 -17.65 -49.99 31.60
CA LEU A 235 -16.82 -50.69 32.59
C LEU A 235 -15.66 -51.37 31.88
N PRO A 236 -14.40 -51.03 32.18
CA PRO A 236 -13.27 -51.81 31.68
C PRO A 236 -13.35 -53.23 32.20
N MET A 237 -13.40 -54.22 31.29
CA MET A 237 -13.48 -55.65 31.65
C MET A 237 -12.37 -56.15 32.54
N ASP A 238 -11.21 -55.48 32.53
CA ASP A 238 -10.03 -55.84 33.34
C ASP A 238 -10.29 -55.61 34.86
N LEU A 239 -11.13 -54.62 35.22
CA LEU A 239 -11.53 -54.41 36.62
C LEU A 239 -12.49 -55.53 37.13
N ILE A 240 -13.35 -56.04 36.25
CA ILE A 240 -14.26 -57.10 36.58
C ILE A 240 -13.52 -58.44 36.72
N SER A 241 -12.52 -58.70 35.87
CA SER A 241 -11.69 -59.91 35.97
C SER A 241 -10.89 -59.95 37.27
N SER A 242 -10.30 -58.85 37.69
CA SER A 242 -9.58 -58.74 38.96
C SER A 242 -10.49 -58.97 40.18
N PHE A 243 -11.73 -58.52 40.10
CA PHE A 243 -12.71 -58.71 41.20
C PHE A 243 -13.24 -60.17 41.23
N LEU A 244 -13.46 -60.80 40.07
CA LEU A 244 -13.86 -62.18 39.95
C LEU A 244 -12.78 -63.15 40.43
N ASP A 245 -11.51 -62.82 40.16
CA ASP A 245 -10.33 -63.61 40.64
C ASP A 245 -10.16 -63.47 42.16
N ALA A 246 -10.45 -62.33 42.76
CA ALA A 246 -10.43 -62.11 44.19
C ALA A 246 -11.52 -62.92 44.93
N VAL A 247 -12.70 -63.03 44.32
CA VAL A 247 -13.86 -63.80 44.89
C VAL A 247 -13.67 -65.32 44.64
N ARG A 248 -12.89 -65.75 43.66
CA ARG A 248 -12.60 -67.16 43.36
C ARG A 248 -11.52 -67.80 44.18
N ARG A 249 -10.72 -67.05 45.01
CA ARG A 249 -9.77 -67.62 45.93
C ARG A 249 -10.47 -68.11 47.16
N PRO A 250 -10.71 -69.43 47.36
CA PRO A 250 -11.22 -69.96 48.62
C PRO A 250 -10.14 -69.72 49.66
N GLN A 251 -10.52 -69.23 50.83
CA GLN A 251 -9.67 -69.16 52.00
C GLN A 251 -9.33 -70.60 52.43
N THR A 252 -8.10 -70.99 52.26
CA THR A 252 -7.44 -72.10 52.99
C THR A 252 -6.39 -71.52 53.91
#